data_ccd5f96a33f783c8574488bf77729317
#
_entry.id   ccd5f96a33f783c8574488bf77729317
#
_cell.length_a   1.000
_cell.length_b   1.000
_cell.length_c   1.000
_cell.angle_alpha   90.00
_cell.angle_beta   90.00
_cell.angle_gamma   90.00
#
_symmetry.space_group_name_H-M   'P 1'
#
loop_
_entity.id
_entity.type
_entity.pdbx_description
1 polymer ?
#
loop_
_entity_poly.entity_id
_entity_poly.type
_entity_poly.pdbx_seq_one_letter_code
_entity_poly.pdbx_strand_id
1 'polypeptide(L)'
;MHRQSGIRTNSSRLSGIISGRDPQTSTMPPDLGGQVTNVFKQIKLCVEAAGGSVDDIIKVNFWMKDPATGRAALNGEWAKMFPDPDSRPARHTLALGANNPNHLTCDFTAVIGG
;
A
#
# COMPACT_ATOMS: atom_id res chain seq x y z
N MET A 1 -29.84 8.30 12.86
CA MET A 1 -29.50 7.83 12.48
C MET A 1 -29.28 7.28 12.31
N HIS A 2 -29.11 7.29 12.52
CA HIS A 2 -28.74 6.72 12.30
C HIS A 2 -28.29 6.16 12.52
N ARG A 3 -28.44 6.28 12.98
CA ARG A 3 -27.98 5.64 13.12
C ARG A 3 -28.15 4.86 13.58
N GLN A 4 -28.32 4.58 13.79
CA GLN A 4 -28.42 3.70 14.00
C GLN A 4 -28.14 3.10 14.54
N SER A 5 -28.39 3.12 15.20
CA SER A 5 -28.02 2.42 15.59
C SER A 5 -27.58 1.89 15.63
N GLY A 6 -27.44 1.70 15.93
CA GLY A 6 -26.81 1.12 16.03
C GLY A 6 -25.80 0.79 15.30
N ILE A 7 -25.84 0.24 14.98
CA ILE A 7 -24.91 -0.03 14.26
C ILE A 7 -24.77 0.56 13.14
N ARG A 8 -24.26 1.07 12.79
CA ARG A 8 -23.97 1.39 11.74
C ARG A 8 -22.99 1.45 11.24
N THR A 9 -22.88 1.31 10.54
CA THR A 9 -21.70 1.54 10.27
C THR A 9 -21.52 2.16 9.00
N ASN A 10 -20.82 3.20 8.90
CA ASN A 10 -20.49 3.94 7.71
C ASN A 10 -19.08 3.63 7.28
N SER A 11 -18.66 2.38 7.43
CA SER A 11 -17.35 2.00 6.96
C SER A 11 -17.30 2.01 5.44
N SER A 12 -16.24 2.56 4.88
CA SER A 12 -15.99 2.62 3.45
C SER A 12 -14.80 1.76 3.08
N ARG A 13 -14.91 1.03 1.98
CA ARG A 13 -13.80 0.27 1.46
C ARG A 13 -13.06 1.10 0.43
N LEU A 14 -11.77 1.24 0.62
CA LEU A 14 -10.88 1.91 -0.32
C LEU A 14 -9.92 0.88 -0.92
N SER A 15 -9.76 0.91 -2.23
CA SER A 15 -8.71 0.16 -2.89
C SER A 15 -8.04 1.05 -3.92
N GLY A 16 -6.75 0.82 -4.15
CA GLY A 16 -6.01 1.60 -5.10
C GLY A 16 -4.86 0.82 -5.70
N ILE A 17 -4.47 1.20 -6.92
CA ILE A 17 -3.30 0.66 -7.61
C ILE A 17 -2.25 1.76 -7.64
N ILE A 18 -1.06 1.43 -7.18
CA ILE A 18 0.01 2.39 -6.94
C ILE A 18 1.28 1.93 -7.62
N SER A 19 1.97 2.85 -8.28
CA SER A 19 3.28 2.60 -8.85
C SER A 19 4.37 3.24 -8.01
N GLY A 20 5.62 2.98 -8.38
CA GLY A 20 6.77 3.56 -7.69
C GLY A 20 7.14 4.98 -8.11
N ARG A 21 6.22 5.72 -8.73
CA ARG A 21 6.48 7.11 -9.09
C ARG A 21 6.56 8.00 -7.87
N ASP A 22 7.42 9.01 -7.94
CA ASP A 22 7.49 10.04 -6.91
C ASP A 22 6.15 10.81 -6.92
N PRO A 23 5.45 10.91 -5.78
CA PRO A 23 4.15 11.58 -5.75
C PRO A 23 4.22 13.10 -5.99
N GLN A 24 5.39 13.71 -5.82
CA GLN A 24 5.55 15.14 -6.02
C GLN A 24 6.01 15.49 -7.43
N THR A 25 6.95 14.71 -7.98
CA THR A 25 7.57 15.03 -9.28
C THR A 25 7.02 14.18 -10.42
N SER A 26 6.30 13.11 -10.11
CA SER A 26 5.77 12.13 -11.06
C SER A 26 6.85 11.36 -11.82
N THR A 27 8.08 11.41 -11.36
CA THR A 27 9.18 10.67 -11.99
C THR A 27 9.27 9.26 -11.42
N MET A 28 9.70 8.32 -12.28
CA MET A 28 9.88 6.92 -11.89
C MET A 28 11.36 6.68 -11.64
N PRO A 29 11.78 6.38 -10.40
CA PRO A 29 13.17 6.03 -10.15
C PRO A 29 13.55 4.75 -10.92
N PRO A 30 14.79 4.65 -11.41
CA PRO A 30 15.21 3.45 -12.12
C PRO A 30 15.49 2.26 -11.22
N ASP A 31 15.70 2.49 -9.93
CA ASP A 31 16.06 1.45 -8.97
C ASP A 31 14.87 1.01 -8.14
N LEU A 32 14.92 -0.24 -7.70
CA LEU A 32 13.87 -0.83 -6.88
C LEU A 32 13.70 -0.08 -5.54
N GLY A 33 14.81 0.27 -4.89
CA GLY A 33 14.77 0.96 -3.59
C GLY A 33 14.00 2.26 -3.65
N GLY A 34 14.25 3.07 -4.67
CA GLY A 34 13.52 4.33 -4.88
C GLY A 34 12.05 4.11 -5.15
N GLN A 35 11.72 3.09 -5.94
CA GLN A 35 10.33 2.75 -6.22
C GLN A 35 9.61 2.26 -4.97
N VAL A 36 10.26 1.46 -4.14
CA VAL A 36 9.70 0.99 -2.86
C VAL A 36 9.37 2.18 -1.95
N THR A 37 10.31 3.09 -1.78
CA THR A 37 10.08 4.28 -0.95
C THR A 37 8.85 5.06 -1.42
N ASN A 38 8.74 5.26 -2.73
CA ASN A 38 7.63 6.02 -3.30
C ASN A 38 6.30 5.31 -3.17
N VAL A 39 6.27 3.98 -3.32
CA VAL A 39 5.05 3.21 -3.14
C VAL A 39 4.49 3.41 -1.73
N PHE A 40 5.33 3.32 -0.70
CA PHE A 40 4.87 3.51 0.67
C PHE A 40 4.40 4.95 0.93
N LYS A 41 5.08 5.95 0.37
CA LYS A 41 4.61 7.34 0.44
C LYS A 41 3.22 7.49 -0.17
N GLN A 42 3.00 6.90 -1.35
CA GLN A 42 1.73 7.01 -2.04
C GLN A 42 0.61 6.28 -1.32
N ILE A 43 0.89 5.11 -0.73
CA ILE A 43 -0.11 4.40 0.09
C ILE A 43 -0.60 5.31 1.21
N LYS A 44 0.32 5.92 1.93
CA LYS A 44 -0.02 6.80 3.05
C LYS A 44 -0.82 8.00 2.58
N LEU A 45 -0.38 8.68 1.52
CA LEU A 45 -1.08 9.84 0.98
C LEU A 45 -2.49 9.46 0.51
N CYS A 46 -2.63 8.32 -0.13
CA CYS A 46 -3.90 7.86 -0.67
C CYS A 46 -4.92 7.58 0.42
N VAL A 47 -4.52 6.84 1.46
CA VAL A 47 -5.45 6.48 2.54
C VAL A 47 -5.80 7.71 3.38
N GLU A 48 -4.86 8.62 3.60
CA GLU A 48 -5.11 9.86 4.34
C GLU A 48 -6.01 10.81 3.56
N ALA A 49 -5.84 10.89 2.25
CA ALA A 49 -6.71 11.70 1.39
C ALA A 49 -8.16 11.20 1.41
N ALA A 50 -8.37 9.91 1.67
CA ALA A 50 -9.70 9.33 1.79
C ALA A 50 -10.28 9.45 3.20
N GLY A 51 -9.58 10.10 4.11
CA GLY A 51 -10.05 10.30 5.48
C GLY A 51 -9.67 9.20 6.46
N GLY A 52 -8.80 8.27 6.06
CA GLY A 52 -8.33 7.20 6.92
C GLY A 52 -6.89 7.35 7.33
N SER A 53 -6.32 6.27 7.83
CA SER A 53 -4.92 6.19 8.20
C SER A 53 -4.36 4.84 7.76
N VAL A 54 -3.05 4.67 7.87
CA VAL A 54 -2.40 3.39 7.53
C VAL A 54 -2.91 2.24 8.39
N ASP A 55 -3.43 2.54 9.58
CA ASP A 55 -4.00 1.50 10.46
C ASP A 55 -5.31 0.92 9.91
N ASP A 56 -5.93 1.57 8.94
CA ASP A 56 -7.14 1.07 8.29
C ASP A 56 -6.85 0.08 7.16
N ILE A 57 -5.59 -0.09 6.79
CA ILE A 57 -5.20 -0.99 5.71
C ILE A 57 -5.26 -2.42 6.20
N ILE A 58 -5.98 -3.28 5.45
CA ILE A 58 -6.16 -4.68 5.82
C ILE A 58 -5.36 -5.63 4.94
N LYS A 59 -4.97 -5.20 3.75
CA LYS A 59 -4.23 -6.06 2.82
C LYS A 59 -3.42 -5.21 1.85
N VAL A 60 -2.20 -5.67 1.54
CA VAL A 60 -1.35 -5.06 0.52
C VAL A 60 -0.76 -6.16 -0.35
N ASN A 61 -0.92 -6.04 -1.65
CA ASN A 61 -0.29 -6.92 -2.63
C ASN A 61 0.82 -6.16 -3.34
N PHE A 62 2.01 -6.74 -3.35
CA PHE A 62 3.16 -6.19 -4.06
C PHE A 62 3.45 -7.05 -5.28
N TRP A 63 3.34 -6.46 -6.46
CA TRP A 63 3.62 -7.11 -7.73
C TRP A 63 5.02 -6.71 -8.14
N MET A 64 5.95 -7.66 -8.18
CA MET A 64 7.36 -7.37 -8.35
C MET A 64 7.95 -8.17 -9.50
N LYS A 65 8.92 -7.57 -10.17
CA LYS A 65 9.63 -8.23 -11.25
C LYS A 65 10.40 -9.44 -10.76
N ASP A 66 11.02 -9.29 -9.58
CA ASP A 66 11.75 -10.36 -8.90
C ASP A 66 11.26 -10.45 -7.46
N PRO A 67 10.26 -11.31 -7.19
CA PRO A 67 9.72 -11.40 -5.83
C PRO A 67 10.73 -11.87 -4.79
N ALA A 68 11.71 -12.67 -5.16
CA ALA A 68 12.68 -13.21 -4.20
C ALA A 68 13.55 -12.13 -3.59
N THR A 69 14.13 -11.24 -4.42
CA THR A 69 14.92 -10.12 -3.93
C THR A 69 14.03 -8.97 -3.48
N GLY A 70 12.87 -8.84 -4.09
CA GLY A 70 11.93 -7.77 -3.79
C GLY A 70 11.38 -7.80 -2.39
N ARG A 71 11.15 -8.98 -1.84
CA ARG A 71 10.66 -9.11 -0.46
C ARG A 71 11.58 -8.45 0.54
N ALA A 72 12.89 -8.65 0.39
CA ALA A 72 13.86 -8.05 1.29
C ALA A 72 13.85 -6.52 1.18
N ALA A 73 13.66 -5.99 -0.02
CA ALA A 73 13.62 -4.55 -0.24
C ALA A 73 12.40 -3.90 0.41
N LEU A 74 11.31 -4.63 0.58
CA LEU A 74 10.09 -4.11 1.19
C LEU A 74 10.18 -4.01 2.71
N ASN A 75 11.00 -4.85 3.36
CA ASN A 75 10.92 -5.07 4.80
C ASN A 75 11.19 -3.81 5.61
N GLY A 76 12.14 -2.97 5.20
CA GLY A 76 12.47 -1.74 5.92
C GLY A 76 11.31 -0.75 5.97
N GLU A 77 10.72 -0.45 4.84
CA GLU A 77 9.59 0.48 4.75
C GLU A 77 8.33 -0.12 5.37
N TRP A 78 8.13 -1.42 5.22
CA TRP A 78 7.02 -2.13 5.83
C TRP A 78 7.04 -1.99 7.36
N ALA A 79 8.20 -2.23 7.97
CA ALA A 79 8.35 -2.13 9.43
C ALA A 79 8.19 -0.69 9.94
N LYS A 80 8.56 0.30 9.13
CA LYS A 80 8.35 1.71 9.49
C LYS A 80 6.88 2.08 9.46
N MET A 81 6.15 1.62 8.45
CA MET A 81 4.73 1.93 8.31
C MET A 81 3.88 1.14 9.30
N PHE A 82 4.25 -0.10 9.58
CA PHE A 82 3.51 -1.00 10.46
C PHE A 82 4.45 -1.53 11.56
N PRO A 83 4.79 -0.68 12.54
CA PRO A 83 5.78 -1.06 13.58
C PRO A 83 5.30 -2.14 14.53
N ASP A 84 3.97 -2.26 14.76
CA ASP A 84 3.43 -3.29 15.63
C ASP A 84 3.21 -4.58 14.84
N PRO A 85 4.00 -5.64 15.09
CA PRO A 85 3.88 -6.88 14.33
C PRO A 85 2.53 -7.58 14.48
N ASP A 86 1.80 -7.28 15.56
CA ASP A 86 0.50 -7.90 15.82
C ASP A 86 -0.65 -7.18 15.10
N SER A 87 -0.40 -5.99 14.55
CA SER A 87 -1.41 -5.17 13.88
C SER A 87 -1.15 -5.00 12.40
N ARG A 88 -0.25 -5.78 11.82
CA ARG A 88 0.11 -5.64 10.41
C ARG A 88 -0.98 -6.20 9.51
N PRO A 89 -1.23 -5.54 8.36
CA PRO A 89 -2.16 -6.09 7.37
C PRO A 89 -1.59 -7.34 6.69
N ALA A 90 -2.43 -8.07 6.01
CA ALA A 90 -2.00 -9.17 5.16
C ALA A 90 -1.10 -8.63 4.04
N ARG A 91 -0.05 -9.37 3.72
CA ARG A 91 0.91 -8.98 2.69
C ARG A 91 1.19 -10.14 1.76
N HIS A 92 1.06 -9.88 0.47
CA HIS A 92 1.37 -10.86 -0.57
C HIS A 92 2.37 -10.27 -1.55
N THR A 93 3.32 -11.08 -2.00
CA THR A 93 4.28 -10.69 -3.02
C THR A 93 4.06 -11.59 -4.22
N LEU A 94 3.77 -10.96 -5.36
CA LEU A 94 3.37 -11.64 -6.58
C LEU A 94 4.31 -11.24 -7.73
N ALA A 95 4.32 -12.02 -8.80
CA ALA A 95 5.20 -11.76 -9.92
C ALA A 95 4.56 -10.82 -10.93
N LEU A 96 5.29 -9.78 -11.35
CA LEU A 96 4.95 -8.99 -12.53
C LEU A 96 5.37 -9.71 -13.79
N GLY A 97 4.72 -9.40 -14.90
CA GLY A 97 5.15 -9.88 -16.19
C GLY A 97 6.55 -9.37 -16.55
N ALA A 98 7.33 -10.20 -17.25
CA ALA A 98 8.72 -9.90 -17.57
C ALA A 98 8.89 -8.63 -18.43
N ASN A 99 7.86 -8.28 -19.19
CA ASN A 99 7.91 -7.12 -20.09
C ASN A 99 7.47 -5.83 -19.46
N ASN A 100 7.13 -5.84 -18.16
CA ASN A 100 6.69 -4.64 -17.48
C ASN A 100 7.89 -3.74 -17.20
N PRO A 101 7.87 -2.45 -17.55
CA PRO A 101 8.99 -1.54 -17.29
C PRO A 101 9.15 -1.18 -15.81
N ASN A 102 8.13 -1.40 -15.00
CA ASN A 102 8.19 -1.11 -13.57
C ASN A 102 8.80 -2.29 -12.82
N HIS A 103 9.60 -2.01 -11.79
CA HIS A 103 10.07 -3.05 -10.88
C HIS A 103 8.99 -3.46 -9.88
N LEU A 104 8.03 -2.58 -9.62
CA LEU A 104 7.08 -2.74 -8.54
C LEU A 104 5.78 -2.04 -8.90
N THR A 105 4.69 -2.73 -8.66
CA THR A 105 3.34 -2.16 -8.60
C THR A 105 2.69 -2.68 -7.33
N CYS A 106 1.81 -1.90 -6.75
CA CYS A 106 1.17 -2.25 -5.49
C CYS A 106 -0.33 -2.03 -5.62
N ASP A 107 -1.11 -2.93 -5.04
CA ASP A 107 -2.50 -2.63 -4.74
C ASP A 107 -2.75 -2.85 -3.27
N PHE A 108 -3.66 -2.08 -2.70
CA PHE A 108 -3.99 -2.20 -1.29
C PHE A 108 -5.48 -2.07 -1.09
N THR A 109 -5.95 -2.58 0.05
CA THR A 109 -7.32 -2.44 0.49
C THR A 109 -7.33 -1.92 1.90
N ALA A 110 -8.13 -0.89 2.14
CA ALA A 110 -8.34 -0.33 3.47
C ALA A 110 -9.83 -0.31 3.76
N VAL A 111 -10.19 -0.40 5.04
CA VAL A 111 -11.57 -0.23 5.50
C VAL A 111 -11.55 0.94 6.48
N ILE A 112 -12.12 2.05 6.05
CA ILE A 112 -12.13 3.29 6.80
C ILE A 112 -13.44 3.33 7.57
N GLY A 113 -13.34 3.30 8.89
CA GLY A 113 -14.49 3.30 9.77
C GLY A 113 -15.10 4.69 9.87
N GLY A 114 -16.40 4.70 9.93
CA GLY A 114 -17.13 5.94 10.14
C GLY A 114 -17.48 6.17 11.59
#